data_cbe5a947e7f233b823e27e5a146b0f71
#
_entry.id   cbe5a947e7f233b823e27e5a146b0f71
#
_cell.length_a   1.000
_cell.length_b   1.000
_cell.length_c   1.000
_cell.angle_alpha   90.00
_cell.angle_beta   90.00
_cell.angle_gamma   90.00
#
_symmetry.space_group_name_H-M   'P 1'
#
loop_
_entity.id
_entity.type
_entity.pdbx_description
1 polymer ?
#
loop_
_entity_poly.entity_id
_entity_poly.type
_entity_poly.pdbx_seq_one_letter_code
_entity_poly.pdbx_strand_id
1 'polypeptide(L)'
;MASLAMKITLERIALYQFTPEHCTQARDLLDWDMEQLAQASGVSVQAIQRFEAGFELRDVTRLALAFCLEAEGLVFFPGFSPGRGMNIRGATPNPKERSDYAMIE
;
A
#
# COMPACT_ATOMS: atom_id res chain seq x y z
N MET A 1 -12.64 -24.36 -8.13
CA MET A 1 -12.10 -23.22 -8.35
C MET A 1 -11.11 -22.63 -7.44
N ALA A 2 -9.97 -22.46 -7.96
CA ALA A 2 -8.83 -21.95 -7.24
C ALA A 2 -8.82 -20.44 -7.14
N SER A 3 -9.74 -19.77 -7.81
CA SER A 3 -9.64 -18.33 -8.00
C SER A 3 -9.66 -17.53 -6.70
N LEU A 4 -10.53 -17.88 -5.76
CA LEU A 4 -10.63 -17.10 -4.52
C LEU A 4 -9.38 -17.27 -3.66
N ALA A 5 -8.89 -18.50 -3.54
CA ALA A 5 -7.70 -18.77 -2.76
C ALA A 5 -6.47 -18.11 -3.38
N MET A 6 -6.34 -18.13 -4.69
CA MET A 6 -5.25 -17.46 -5.38
C MET A 6 -5.30 -15.95 -5.16
N LYS A 7 -6.48 -15.37 -5.20
CA LYS A 7 -6.66 -13.94 -5.00
C LYS A 7 -6.20 -13.53 -3.61
N ILE A 8 -6.59 -14.27 -2.59
CA ILE A 8 -6.18 -14.00 -1.22
C ILE A 8 -4.67 -14.12 -1.09
N THR A 9 -4.06 -15.12 -1.73
CA THR A 9 -2.62 -15.32 -1.68
C THR A 9 -1.88 -14.15 -2.32
N LEU A 10 -2.38 -13.67 -3.46
CA LEU A 10 -1.74 -12.54 -4.15
C LEU A 10 -1.83 -11.27 -3.31
N GLU A 11 -2.97 -11.02 -2.66
CA GLU A 11 -3.11 -9.89 -1.78
C GLU A 11 -2.10 -9.96 -0.64
N ARG A 12 -1.95 -11.13 -0.03
CA ARG A 12 -1.01 -11.29 1.08
C ARG A 12 0.43 -11.07 0.64
N ILE A 13 0.78 -11.57 -0.54
CA ILE A 13 2.13 -11.37 -1.07
C ILE A 13 2.39 -9.87 -1.26
N ALA A 14 1.44 -9.15 -1.85
CA ALA A 14 1.59 -7.72 -2.04
C ALA A 14 1.73 -6.98 -0.72
N LEU A 15 0.95 -7.35 0.29
CA LEU A 15 1.01 -6.72 1.60
C LEU A 15 2.35 -6.99 2.30
N TYR A 16 2.88 -8.20 2.16
CA TYR A 16 4.19 -8.51 2.74
C TYR A 16 5.31 -7.72 2.10
N GLN A 17 5.15 -7.36 0.84
CA GLN A 17 6.15 -6.56 0.14
C GLN A 17 6.13 -5.10 0.58
N PHE A 18 5.01 -4.65 1.15
CA PHE A 18 4.86 -3.25 1.53
C PHE A 18 5.00 -3.12 3.05
N THR A 19 6.12 -2.57 3.47
CA THR A 19 6.48 -2.44 4.89
C THR A 19 6.36 -0.98 5.34
N PRO A 20 6.40 -0.72 6.66
CA PRO A 20 6.46 0.67 7.15
C PRO A 20 7.63 1.46 6.58
N GLU A 21 8.79 0.81 6.44
CA GLU A 21 9.98 1.45 5.86
C GLU A 21 9.72 1.81 4.40
N HIS A 22 9.06 0.92 3.66
CA HIS A 22 8.70 1.21 2.27
C HIS A 22 7.81 2.44 2.19
N CYS A 23 6.87 2.59 3.11
CA CYS A 23 5.97 3.74 3.11
C CYS A 23 6.75 5.06 3.28
N THR A 24 7.63 5.11 4.27
CA THR A 24 8.45 6.29 4.52
C THR A 24 9.35 6.60 3.32
N GLN A 25 10.02 5.58 2.81
CA GLN A 25 10.95 5.74 1.69
C GLN A 25 10.24 6.13 0.41
N ALA A 26 9.03 5.60 0.19
CA ALA A 26 8.23 5.96 -0.98
C ALA A 26 7.83 7.43 -0.94
N ARG A 27 7.42 7.91 0.24
CA ARG A 27 7.09 9.33 0.38
C ARG A 27 8.31 10.21 0.06
N ASP A 28 9.48 9.80 0.54
CA ASP A 28 10.71 10.53 0.25
C ASP A 28 10.99 10.58 -1.25
N LEU A 29 10.82 9.45 -1.94
CA LEU A 29 11.04 9.41 -3.38
C LEU A 29 10.09 10.31 -4.15
N LEU A 30 8.87 10.46 -3.67
CA LEU A 30 7.86 11.29 -4.32
C LEU A 30 7.87 12.73 -3.81
N ASP A 31 8.68 13.01 -2.80
CA ASP A 31 8.68 14.30 -2.11
C ASP A 31 7.29 14.63 -1.54
N TRP A 32 6.67 13.63 -0.95
CA TRP A 32 5.35 13.74 -0.36
C TRP A 32 5.44 13.76 1.16
N ASP A 33 4.67 14.64 1.79
CA ASP A 33 4.45 14.56 3.23
C ASP A 33 3.29 13.60 3.50
N MET A 34 2.99 13.37 4.77
CA MET A 34 1.93 12.44 5.15
C MET A 34 0.55 12.92 4.69
N GLU A 35 0.35 14.23 4.67
CA GLU A 35 -0.93 14.77 4.23
C GLU A 35 -1.17 14.53 2.74
N GLN A 36 -0.14 14.65 1.94
CA GLN A 36 -0.25 14.37 0.52
C GLN A 36 -0.57 12.90 0.27
N LEU A 37 0.09 12.01 0.99
CA LEU A 37 -0.22 10.59 0.89
C LEU A 37 -1.64 10.30 1.38
N ALA A 38 -2.06 10.95 2.46
CA ALA A 38 -3.41 10.78 2.98
C ALA A 38 -4.46 11.17 1.93
N GLN A 39 -4.27 12.31 1.28
CA GLN A 39 -5.19 12.76 0.25
C GLN A 39 -5.22 11.82 -0.94
N ALA A 40 -4.07 11.36 -1.38
CA ALA A 40 -3.99 10.50 -2.56
C ALA A 40 -4.53 9.11 -2.31
N SER A 41 -4.35 8.57 -1.10
CA SER A 41 -4.72 7.20 -0.78
C SER A 41 -6.11 7.07 -0.15
N GLY A 42 -6.61 8.14 0.45
CA GLY A 42 -7.84 8.09 1.24
C GLY A 42 -7.63 7.55 2.65
N VAL A 43 -6.38 7.40 3.07
CA VAL A 43 -6.03 6.92 4.41
C VAL A 43 -5.71 8.11 5.30
N SER A 44 -6.15 8.09 6.55
CA SER A 44 -5.92 9.23 7.44
C SER A 44 -4.44 9.40 7.78
N VAL A 45 -4.07 10.63 8.11
CA VAL A 45 -2.70 10.93 8.54
C VAL A 45 -2.34 10.12 9.79
N GLN A 46 -3.28 9.97 10.72
CA GLN A 46 -3.04 9.19 11.93
C GLN A 46 -2.72 7.74 11.62
N ALA A 47 -3.43 7.15 10.67
CA ALA A 47 -3.16 5.77 10.28
C ALA A 47 -1.79 5.65 9.62
N ILE A 48 -1.42 6.61 8.78
CA ILE A 48 -0.10 6.62 8.15
C ILE A 48 0.99 6.74 9.21
N GLN A 49 0.84 7.67 10.17
CA GLN A 49 1.79 7.84 11.25
C GLN A 49 1.99 6.55 12.03
N ARG A 50 0.88 5.88 12.36
CA ARG A 50 0.94 4.64 13.12
C ARG A 50 1.64 3.54 12.34
N PHE A 51 1.33 3.42 11.06
CA PHE A 51 1.96 2.41 10.22
C PHE A 51 3.47 2.64 10.12
N GLU A 52 3.88 3.87 9.86
CA GLU A 52 5.30 4.17 9.74
C GLU A 52 6.05 4.03 11.06
N ALA A 53 5.33 4.12 12.18
CA ALA A 53 5.90 3.86 13.51
C ALA A 53 5.94 2.37 13.85
N GLY A 54 5.45 1.50 12.98
CA GLY A 54 5.51 0.06 13.18
C GLY A 54 4.25 -0.58 13.72
N PHE A 55 3.17 0.18 13.88
CA PHE A 55 1.89 -0.41 14.31
C PHE A 55 1.20 -1.08 13.15
N GLU A 56 0.48 -2.14 13.44
CA GLU A 56 -0.26 -2.85 12.40
C GLU A 56 -1.46 -2.06 11.93
N LEU A 57 -1.75 -2.17 10.64
CA LEU A 57 -2.96 -1.62 10.04
C LEU A 57 -3.82 -2.76 9.51
N ARG A 58 -5.09 -2.46 9.34
CA ARG A 58 -6.00 -3.38 8.64
C ARG A 58 -5.48 -3.62 7.22
N ASP A 59 -5.76 -4.81 6.71
CA ASP A 59 -5.30 -5.18 5.37
C ASP A 59 -5.77 -4.20 4.31
N VAL A 60 -7.04 -3.79 4.37
CA VAL A 60 -7.58 -2.87 3.37
C VAL A 60 -6.87 -1.52 3.42
N THR A 61 -6.47 -1.07 4.60
CA THR A 61 -5.75 0.19 4.74
C THR A 61 -4.35 0.09 4.13
N ARG A 62 -3.66 -1.01 4.40
CA ARG A 62 -2.34 -1.25 3.78
C ARG A 62 -2.44 -1.37 2.27
N LEU A 63 -3.48 -2.06 1.77
CA LEU A 63 -3.73 -2.15 0.34
C LEU A 63 -3.91 -0.78 -0.28
N ALA A 64 -4.65 0.10 0.39
CA ALA A 64 -4.89 1.44 -0.13
C ALA A 64 -3.58 2.22 -0.27
N LEU A 65 -2.72 2.13 0.73
CA LEU A 65 -1.42 2.80 0.67
C LEU A 65 -0.54 2.22 -0.43
N ALA A 66 -0.41 0.90 -0.48
CA ALA A 66 0.43 0.25 -1.48
C ALA A 66 -0.07 0.51 -2.89
N PHE A 67 -1.37 0.40 -3.10
CA PHE A 67 -1.98 0.65 -4.41
C PHE A 67 -1.71 2.08 -4.86
N CYS A 68 -1.90 3.03 -3.95
CA CYS A 68 -1.69 4.46 -4.25
C CYS A 68 -0.24 4.73 -4.69
N LEU A 69 0.72 4.18 -3.93
CA LEU A 69 2.14 4.42 -4.22
C LEU A 69 2.60 3.72 -5.48
N GLU A 70 2.10 2.51 -5.72
CA GLU A 70 2.40 1.81 -6.97
C GLU A 70 1.85 2.54 -8.17
N ALA A 71 0.70 3.18 -8.01
CA ALA A 71 0.12 3.98 -9.09
C ALA A 71 1.00 5.17 -9.47
N GLU A 72 1.90 5.58 -8.57
CA GLU A 72 2.86 6.65 -8.84
C GLU A 72 4.15 6.14 -9.49
N GLY A 73 4.18 4.88 -9.88
CA GLY A 73 5.33 4.31 -10.58
C GLY A 73 6.39 3.74 -9.67
N LEU A 74 6.02 3.33 -8.47
CA LEU A 74 6.95 2.71 -7.54
C LEU A 74 6.71 1.21 -7.47
N VAL A 75 7.79 0.47 -7.21
CA VAL A 75 7.73 -0.97 -6.99
C VAL A 75 8.38 -1.29 -5.67
N PHE A 76 7.84 -2.30 -4.99
CA PHE A 76 8.29 -2.70 -3.66
C PHE A 76 8.79 -4.13 -3.67
N PHE A 77 9.98 -4.34 -3.12
CA PHE A 77 10.58 -5.66 -2.98
C PHE A 77 11.00 -5.86 -1.53
N PRO A 78 10.78 -7.06 -0.96
CA PRO A 78 11.20 -7.33 0.43
C PRO A 78 12.69 -7.09 0.60
N GLY A 79 13.05 -6.36 1.65
CA GLY A 79 14.44 -6.15 2.00
C GLY A 79 15.17 -5.09 1.19
N PHE A 80 14.49 -4.43 0.27
CA PHE A 80 15.10 -3.39 -0.57
C PHE A 80 14.29 -2.12 -0.50
N SER A 81 14.94 -0.99 -0.73
CA SER A 81 14.23 0.28 -0.85
C SER A 81 13.31 0.25 -2.06
N PRO A 82 12.21 1.02 -2.03
CA PRO A 82 11.33 1.11 -3.20
C PRO A 82 12.09 1.62 -4.41
N GLY A 83 11.78 1.04 -5.56
CA GLY A 83 12.36 1.48 -6.83
C GLY A 83 11.34 2.17 -7.69
N ARG A 84 11.82 2.90 -8.69
CA ARG A 84 10.98 3.45 -9.73
C ARG A 84 11.01 2.50 -10.90
N GLY A 85 9.90 2.37 -11.58
CA GLY A 85 9.87 1.50 -12.74
C GLY A 85 8.48 1.34 -13.29
N MET A 86 8.37 0.47 -14.28
CA MET A 86 7.09 0.12 -14.85
C MET A 86 6.23 -0.49 -13.76
N ASN A 87 5.19 0.19 -13.42
CA ASN A 87 4.28 -0.31 -12.42
C ASN A 87 3.54 -1.53 -12.97
N ILE A 88 3.63 -2.64 -12.29
CA ILE A 88 2.88 -3.84 -12.64
C ILE A 88 1.54 -3.71 -11.96
N ARG A 89 0.61 -3.09 -12.65
CA ARG A 89 -0.74 -2.96 -12.14
C ARG A 89 -1.34 -4.33 -11.92
N GLY A 90 -1.84 -4.58 -10.77
CA GLY A 90 -2.37 -5.88 -10.44
C GLY A 90 -1.52 -6.60 -9.42
N ALA A 91 -0.31 -6.11 -9.15
CA ALA A 91 0.46 -6.61 -8.02
C ALA A 91 -0.29 -6.31 -6.73
N THR A 92 -0.88 -5.11 -6.63
CA THR A 92 -1.72 -4.76 -5.51
C THR A 92 -3.12 -4.44 -6.03
N PRO A 93 -4.12 -5.23 -5.67
CA PRO A 93 -5.49 -5.02 -6.15
C PRO A 93 -6.04 -3.67 -5.68
N ASN A 94 -6.97 -3.13 -6.46
CA ASN A 94 -7.63 -1.89 -6.09
C ASN A 94 -8.46 -2.12 -4.82
N PRO A 95 -8.14 -1.45 -3.71
CA PRO A 95 -8.84 -1.70 -2.45
C PRO A 95 -10.32 -1.32 -2.50
N LYS A 96 -10.70 -0.43 -3.39
CA LYS A 96 -12.10 -0.01 -3.51
C LYS A 96 -13.03 -1.10 -3.97
N GLU A 97 -12.48 -2.18 -4.50
CA GLU A 97 -13.27 -3.33 -4.93
C GLU A 97 -13.58 -4.28 -3.77
N ARG A 98 -13.02 -4.04 -2.61
CA ARG A 98 -13.26 -4.89 -1.44
C ARG A 98 -14.54 -4.44 -0.74
N SER A 99 -15.26 -5.43 -0.21
CA SER A 99 -16.53 -5.15 0.48
C SER A 99 -16.32 -4.41 1.80
N ASP A 100 -15.14 -4.49 2.38
CA ASP A 100 -14.83 -3.85 3.66
C ASP A 100 -14.15 -2.49 3.50
N TYR A 101 -14.16 -1.92 2.30
CA TYR A 101 -13.46 -0.67 2.03
C TYR A 101 -14.19 0.56 2.57
N ALA A 102 -15.40 0.45 3.01
CA ALA A 102 -16.30 1.59 3.24
C ALA A 102 -15.64 2.78 3.94
N MET A 103 -14.74 2.54 4.89
CA MET A 103 -14.04 3.61 5.59
C MET A 103 -12.60 3.22 5.81
N ILE A 104 -11.69 4.10 5.45
CA ILE A 104 -10.27 3.91 5.71
C ILE A 104 -9.84 4.87 6.81
N GLU A 105 -9.23 4.31 7.85
CA GLU A 105 -8.84 5.08 9.03
C GLU A 105 -7.93 6.23 8.74
#